data_db2e2f6691e91e417a67a95251053675
#
_entry.id   db2e2f6691e91e417a67a95251053675
#
_cell.length_a   1.000
_cell.length_b   1.000
_cell.length_c   1.000
_cell.angle_alpha   90.00
_cell.angle_beta   90.00
_cell.angle_gamma   90.00
#
_symmetry.space_group_name_H-M   'P 1'
#
loop_
_entity.id
_entity.type
_entity.pdbx_description
1 polymer ?
#
loop_
_entity_poly.entity_id
_entity_poly.type
_entity_poly.pdbx_seq_one_letter_code
_entity_poly.pdbx_strand_id
1 'polypeptide(L)'
;QFKEAIDDFDKFIRQENKVADAFICRGLSYLHLKDTTRAYENFNTAIRTNRENPNGYNRRGGLHLQQEQYKEAEADFNKAIECDSAYLLSYFNRALVYNATNRPMQALADFDKVIQLDSTNSLTYFNRAMLRTQIGDYNHALEDYDKVALYSPNNVLVYYNRAGVYAQLGEIERAVEDYTSAIKLYPDFANAYIYRGRLRELLRDPQGAKEDRSIAQRKIAEYRSRLNDSTYSIYADTTQRFDRLLSFDSKFAGGSFDRITGHNGGHEEMRLLP
;
A
#
# COMPACT_ATOMS: atom_id res chain seq x y z
N GLN A 1 17.59 7.66 17.59
CA GLN A 1 17.01 6.29 17.58
C GLN A 1 17.66 5.40 16.52
N PHE A 2 17.55 5.65 15.16
CA PHE A 2 18.09 4.73 14.14
C PHE A 2 19.62 4.68 14.09
N LYS A 3 20.31 5.79 14.35
CA LYS A 3 21.78 5.82 14.45
C LYS A 3 22.25 5.04 15.66
N GLU A 4 21.62 5.24 16.80
CA GLU A 4 21.90 4.51 18.04
C GLU A 4 21.66 2.99 17.85
N ALA A 5 20.56 2.62 17.20
CA ALA A 5 20.30 1.22 16.85
C ALA A 5 21.41 0.62 15.95
N ILE A 6 21.92 1.38 14.98
CA ILE A 6 23.05 0.91 14.15
C ILE A 6 24.29 0.69 15.01
N ASP A 7 24.62 1.61 15.92
CA ASP A 7 25.79 1.48 16.82
C ASP A 7 25.65 0.24 17.75
N ASP A 8 24.43 -0.04 18.20
CA ASP A 8 24.17 -1.23 19.03
C ASP A 8 24.25 -2.53 18.22
N PHE A 9 23.72 -2.56 16.98
CA PHE A 9 23.91 -3.70 16.08
C PHE A 9 25.38 -3.88 15.68
N ASP A 10 26.16 -2.81 15.53
CA ASP A 10 27.59 -2.88 15.27
C ASP A 10 28.35 -3.55 16.42
N LYS A 11 28.01 -3.21 17.68
CA LYS A 11 28.56 -3.86 18.87
C LYS A 11 28.20 -5.34 18.91
N PHE A 12 26.88 -5.65 18.69
CA PHE A 12 26.38 -7.01 18.72
C PHE A 12 27.05 -7.88 17.63
N ILE A 13 27.13 -7.40 16.39
CA ILE A 13 27.73 -8.13 15.26
C ILE A 13 29.23 -8.37 15.44
N ARG A 14 29.96 -7.49 16.16
CA ARG A 14 31.38 -7.75 16.51
C ARG A 14 31.54 -8.95 17.43
N GLN A 15 30.57 -9.21 18.30
CA GLN A 15 30.57 -10.33 19.24
C GLN A 15 29.98 -11.59 18.59
N GLU A 16 28.88 -11.43 17.84
CA GLU A 16 28.05 -12.49 17.28
C GLU A 16 27.80 -12.25 15.78
N ASN A 17 28.78 -12.59 14.94
CA ASN A 17 28.72 -12.30 13.51
C ASN A 17 27.97 -13.36 12.66
N LYS A 18 27.40 -14.39 13.31
CA LYS A 18 26.65 -15.47 12.65
C LYS A 18 25.14 -15.34 12.77
N VAL A 19 24.63 -14.23 13.28
CA VAL A 19 23.20 -13.98 13.44
C VAL A 19 22.69 -13.15 12.27
N ALA A 20 22.04 -13.81 11.31
CA ALA A 20 21.51 -13.17 10.10
C ALA A 20 20.55 -12.02 10.41
N ASP A 21 19.70 -12.18 11.42
CA ASP A 21 18.70 -11.17 11.80
C ASP A 21 19.32 -9.86 12.30
N ALA A 22 20.51 -9.91 12.90
CA ALA A 22 21.23 -8.69 13.28
C ALA A 22 21.59 -7.83 12.06
N PHE A 23 22.04 -8.45 10.98
CA PHE A 23 22.30 -7.76 9.72
C PHE A 23 21.00 -7.25 9.09
N ILE A 24 19.90 -8.02 9.16
CA ILE A 24 18.59 -7.57 8.66
C ILE A 24 18.14 -6.31 9.41
N CYS A 25 18.17 -6.33 10.73
CA CYS A 25 17.76 -5.20 11.55
C CYS A 25 18.63 -3.95 11.34
N ARG A 26 19.96 -4.14 11.19
CA ARG A 26 20.86 -3.04 10.85
C ARG A 26 20.57 -2.48 9.45
N GLY A 27 20.31 -3.35 8.48
CA GLY A 27 19.88 -2.97 7.13
C GLY A 27 18.59 -2.17 7.11
N LEU A 28 17.59 -2.56 7.89
CA LEU A 28 16.36 -1.81 8.08
C LEU A 28 16.61 -0.42 8.69
N SER A 29 17.52 -0.33 9.67
CA SER A 29 17.91 0.95 10.26
C SER A 29 18.56 1.89 9.24
N TYR A 30 19.39 1.36 8.33
CA TYR A 30 19.93 2.13 7.21
C TYR A 30 18.84 2.58 6.21
N LEU A 31 17.83 1.74 5.93
CA LEU A 31 16.69 2.16 5.12
C LEU A 31 15.94 3.35 5.72
N HIS A 32 15.72 3.34 7.02
CA HIS A 32 15.11 4.48 7.72
C HIS A 32 15.94 5.77 7.59
N LEU A 33 17.25 5.64 7.48
CA LEU A 33 18.17 6.77 7.20
C LEU A 33 18.30 7.08 5.70
N LYS A 34 17.53 6.40 4.84
CA LYS A 34 17.57 6.50 3.37
C LYS A 34 18.91 6.08 2.75
N ASP A 35 19.72 5.31 3.48
CA ASP A 35 20.96 4.72 2.99
C ASP A 35 20.68 3.32 2.41
N THR A 36 20.19 3.33 1.18
CA THR A 36 19.82 2.09 0.47
C THR A 36 21.03 1.22 0.15
N THR A 37 22.20 1.81 -0.06
CA THR A 37 23.43 1.09 -0.35
C THR A 37 23.87 0.21 0.82
N ARG A 38 23.98 0.80 2.02
CA ARG A 38 24.32 0.03 3.22
C ARG A 38 23.23 -0.95 3.61
N ALA A 39 21.97 -0.62 3.39
CA ALA A 39 20.86 -1.57 3.59
C ALA A 39 21.03 -2.80 2.71
N TYR A 40 21.30 -2.63 1.43
CA TYR A 40 21.53 -3.71 0.47
C TYR A 40 22.73 -4.61 0.86
N GLU A 41 23.86 -4.00 1.25
CA GLU A 41 25.04 -4.74 1.74
C GLU A 41 24.72 -5.59 2.98
N ASN A 42 23.91 -5.06 3.89
CA ASN A 42 23.47 -5.78 5.08
C ASN A 42 22.55 -6.96 4.73
N PHE A 43 21.59 -6.79 3.85
CA PHE A 43 20.74 -7.91 3.42
C PHE A 43 21.53 -8.98 2.68
N ASN A 44 22.49 -8.60 1.84
CA ASN A 44 23.41 -9.56 1.23
C ASN A 44 24.23 -10.33 2.26
N THR A 45 24.67 -9.66 3.32
CA THR A 45 25.42 -10.32 4.40
C THR A 45 24.52 -11.26 5.17
N ALA A 46 23.28 -10.85 5.48
CA ALA A 46 22.29 -11.72 6.12
C ALA A 46 22.06 -13.02 5.31
N ILE A 47 21.88 -12.89 4.00
CA ILE A 47 21.70 -14.04 3.10
C ILE A 47 22.93 -14.96 3.11
N ARG A 48 24.13 -14.38 3.08
CA ARG A 48 25.39 -15.19 3.18
C ARG A 48 25.52 -15.90 4.51
N THR A 49 25.07 -15.26 5.59
CA THR A 49 25.11 -15.79 6.96
C THR A 49 24.14 -16.94 7.15
N ASN A 50 22.93 -16.81 6.62
CA ASN A 50 21.92 -17.86 6.64
C ASN A 50 21.12 -17.87 5.32
N ARG A 51 21.42 -18.84 4.46
CA ARG A 51 20.80 -18.99 3.15
C ARG A 51 19.37 -19.54 3.19
N GLU A 52 18.96 -20.08 4.34
CA GLU A 52 17.63 -20.64 4.54
C GLU A 52 16.68 -19.64 5.23
N ASN A 53 17.16 -18.44 5.60
CA ASN A 53 16.34 -17.41 6.19
C ASN A 53 15.60 -16.63 5.11
N PRO A 54 14.25 -16.73 5.00
CA PRO A 54 13.47 -16.05 3.98
C PRO A 54 13.52 -14.52 4.11
N ASN A 55 13.72 -14.00 5.34
CA ASN A 55 13.74 -12.56 5.59
C ASN A 55 14.81 -11.82 4.79
N GLY A 56 16.01 -12.36 4.70
CA GLY A 56 17.12 -11.73 3.96
C GLY A 56 16.75 -11.49 2.49
N TYR A 57 16.25 -12.52 1.84
CA TYR A 57 15.77 -12.45 0.46
C TYR A 57 14.57 -11.51 0.32
N ASN A 58 13.56 -11.62 1.19
CA ASN A 58 12.38 -10.77 1.13
C ASN A 58 12.74 -9.28 1.30
N ARG A 59 13.68 -8.93 2.18
CA ARG A 59 14.11 -7.54 2.38
C ARG A 59 14.91 -7.01 1.18
N ARG A 60 15.80 -7.83 0.60
CA ARG A 60 16.53 -7.44 -0.60
C ARG A 60 15.60 -7.33 -1.81
N GLY A 61 14.69 -8.28 -1.99
CA GLY A 61 13.66 -8.23 -3.02
C GLY A 61 12.77 -6.98 -2.91
N GLY A 62 12.44 -6.56 -1.68
CA GLY A 62 11.72 -5.31 -1.45
C GLY A 62 12.51 -4.06 -1.90
N LEU A 63 13.84 -4.04 -1.71
CA LEU A 63 14.69 -2.98 -2.26
C LEU A 63 14.72 -2.99 -3.79
N HIS A 64 14.84 -4.18 -4.39
CA HIS A 64 14.79 -4.31 -5.84
C HIS A 64 13.44 -3.83 -6.41
N LEU A 65 12.31 -4.17 -5.74
CA LEU A 65 10.99 -3.69 -6.13
C LEU A 65 10.89 -2.15 -6.05
N GLN A 66 11.40 -1.56 -4.98
CA GLN A 66 11.43 -0.10 -4.82
C GLN A 66 12.27 0.60 -5.90
N GLN A 67 13.28 -0.08 -6.43
CA GLN A 67 14.14 0.40 -7.53
C GLN A 67 13.62 -0.03 -8.91
N GLU A 68 12.41 -0.58 -9.00
CA GLU A 68 11.79 -1.11 -10.22
C GLU A 68 12.60 -2.21 -10.92
N GLN A 69 13.50 -2.87 -10.18
CA GLN A 69 14.29 -4.02 -10.62
C GLN A 69 13.44 -5.29 -10.45
N TYR A 70 12.39 -5.39 -11.28
CA TYR A 70 11.35 -6.40 -11.10
C TYR A 70 11.83 -7.83 -11.24
N LYS A 71 12.83 -8.10 -12.10
CA LYS A 71 13.37 -9.45 -12.29
C LYS A 71 14.15 -9.92 -11.06
N GLU A 72 14.97 -9.05 -10.51
CA GLU A 72 15.76 -9.29 -9.30
C GLU A 72 14.83 -9.44 -8.08
N ALA A 73 13.80 -8.58 -7.99
CA ALA A 73 12.79 -8.67 -6.95
C ALA A 73 12.05 -10.02 -6.98
N GLU A 74 11.59 -10.44 -8.15
CA GLU A 74 10.89 -11.73 -8.34
C GLU A 74 11.81 -12.90 -7.96
N ALA A 75 13.08 -12.88 -8.37
CA ALA A 75 14.04 -13.92 -8.04
C ALA A 75 14.25 -14.04 -6.52
N ASP A 76 14.35 -12.92 -5.82
CA ASP A 76 14.51 -12.90 -4.37
C ASP A 76 13.25 -13.39 -3.65
N PHE A 77 12.05 -12.95 -4.07
CA PHE A 77 10.81 -13.44 -3.47
C PHE A 77 10.59 -14.94 -3.72
N ASN A 78 10.97 -15.44 -4.89
CA ASN A 78 10.97 -16.89 -5.17
C ASN A 78 11.88 -17.63 -4.20
N LYS A 79 13.09 -17.12 -3.97
CA LYS A 79 14.02 -17.72 -2.99
C LYS A 79 13.49 -17.70 -1.57
N ALA A 80 12.85 -16.59 -1.16
CA ALA A 80 12.22 -16.53 0.15
C ALA A 80 11.10 -17.57 0.32
N ILE A 81 10.30 -17.79 -0.73
CA ILE A 81 9.22 -18.80 -0.75
C ILE A 81 9.79 -20.24 -0.77
N GLU A 82 10.91 -20.47 -1.46
CA GLU A 82 11.62 -21.76 -1.41
C GLU A 82 12.14 -22.06 0.00
N CYS A 83 12.63 -21.04 0.73
CA CYS A 83 13.09 -21.20 2.11
C CYS A 83 11.93 -21.46 3.09
N ASP A 84 10.81 -20.78 2.90
CA ASP A 84 9.62 -20.92 3.72
C ASP A 84 8.35 -20.72 2.88
N SER A 85 7.68 -21.79 2.54
CA SER A 85 6.45 -21.80 1.74
C SER A 85 5.24 -21.20 2.47
N ALA A 86 5.32 -20.91 3.76
CA ALA A 86 4.33 -20.20 4.55
C ALA A 86 4.68 -18.73 4.78
N TYR A 87 5.79 -18.24 4.22
CA TYR A 87 6.23 -16.86 4.40
C TYR A 87 5.40 -15.90 3.55
N LEU A 88 4.27 -15.50 4.06
CA LEU A 88 3.21 -14.77 3.37
C LEU A 88 3.67 -13.43 2.75
N LEU A 89 4.66 -12.74 3.38
CA LEU A 89 5.17 -11.46 2.86
C LEU A 89 5.79 -11.58 1.47
N SER A 90 6.44 -12.71 1.17
CA SER A 90 7.05 -12.91 -0.14
C SER A 90 6.02 -13.13 -1.23
N TYR A 91 4.93 -13.83 -0.94
CA TYR A 91 3.80 -13.93 -1.88
C TYR A 91 3.17 -12.57 -2.13
N PHE A 92 2.90 -11.81 -1.06
CA PHE A 92 2.34 -10.48 -1.20
C PHE A 92 3.22 -9.56 -2.06
N ASN A 93 4.51 -9.50 -1.76
CA ASN A 93 5.46 -8.66 -2.49
C ASN A 93 5.65 -9.14 -3.94
N ARG A 94 5.65 -10.45 -4.19
CA ARG A 94 5.72 -11.00 -5.54
C ARG A 94 4.46 -10.69 -6.34
N ALA A 95 3.28 -10.70 -5.70
CA ALA A 95 2.05 -10.24 -6.33
C ALA A 95 2.14 -8.78 -6.79
N LEU A 96 2.77 -7.90 -6.00
CA LEU A 96 3.01 -6.51 -6.41
C LEU A 96 3.94 -6.44 -7.64
N VAL A 97 4.98 -7.28 -7.70
CA VAL A 97 5.86 -7.39 -8.88
C VAL A 97 5.07 -7.85 -10.10
N TYR A 98 4.23 -8.88 -9.95
CA TYR A 98 3.40 -9.39 -11.04
C TYR A 98 2.42 -8.33 -11.54
N ASN A 99 1.80 -7.59 -10.64
CA ASN A 99 0.92 -6.48 -11.02
C ASN A 99 1.70 -5.39 -11.78
N ALA A 100 2.83 -4.95 -11.26
CA ALA A 100 3.68 -3.94 -11.90
C ALA A 100 4.21 -4.36 -13.28
N THR A 101 4.35 -5.66 -13.50
CA THR A 101 4.81 -6.25 -14.78
C THR A 101 3.67 -6.76 -15.67
N ASN A 102 2.43 -6.32 -15.42
CA ASN A 102 1.23 -6.68 -16.17
C ASN A 102 0.97 -8.19 -16.27
N ARG A 103 1.12 -8.87 -15.14
CA ARG A 103 0.86 -10.31 -14.98
C ARG A 103 -0.25 -10.55 -13.95
N PRO A 104 -1.49 -10.08 -14.20
CA PRO A 104 -2.55 -10.02 -13.19
C PRO A 104 -2.96 -11.40 -12.66
N MET A 105 -2.97 -12.44 -13.49
CA MET A 105 -3.36 -13.78 -13.05
C MET A 105 -2.37 -14.39 -12.04
N GLN A 106 -1.07 -14.10 -12.22
CA GLN A 106 -0.04 -14.54 -11.28
C GLN A 106 -0.14 -13.74 -9.97
N ALA A 107 -0.42 -12.44 -10.06
CA ALA A 107 -0.64 -11.61 -8.87
C ALA A 107 -1.86 -12.07 -8.08
N LEU A 108 -2.99 -12.42 -8.74
CA LEU A 108 -4.18 -12.96 -8.07
C LEU A 108 -3.86 -14.26 -7.35
N ALA A 109 -3.14 -15.19 -7.99
CA ALA A 109 -2.77 -16.46 -7.38
C ALA A 109 -1.91 -16.28 -6.11
N ASP A 110 -0.99 -15.32 -6.13
CA ASP A 110 -0.17 -15.00 -4.97
C ASP A 110 -1.00 -14.32 -3.85
N PHE A 111 -1.90 -13.39 -4.18
CA PHE A 111 -2.82 -12.83 -3.19
C PHE A 111 -3.75 -13.89 -2.60
N ASP A 112 -4.23 -14.83 -3.41
CA ASP A 112 -5.04 -15.97 -2.93
C ASP A 112 -4.24 -16.81 -1.93
N LYS A 113 -2.94 -17.02 -2.20
CA LYS A 113 -2.06 -17.74 -1.27
C LYS A 113 -1.88 -16.99 0.05
N VAL A 114 -1.73 -15.67 0.02
CA VAL A 114 -1.68 -14.86 1.26
C VAL A 114 -2.97 -15.01 2.07
N ILE A 115 -4.13 -14.91 1.42
CA ILE A 115 -5.44 -15.06 2.08
C ILE A 115 -5.65 -16.46 2.63
N GLN A 116 -5.15 -17.50 1.96
CA GLN A 116 -5.16 -18.86 2.47
C GLN A 116 -4.33 -19.00 3.76
N LEU A 117 -3.20 -18.30 3.84
CA LEU A 117 -2.31 -18.31 5.01
C LEU A 117 -2.83 -17.39 6.14
N ASP A 118 -3.44 -16.27 5.80
CA ASP A 118 -4.05 -15.31 6.74
C ASP A 118 -5.33 -14.72 6.13
N SER A 119 -6.46 -15.34 6.47
CA SER A 119 -7.77 -14.96 5.95
C SER A 119 -8.31 -13.63 6.50
N THR A 120 -7.60 -12.97 7.40
CA THR A 120 -7.98 -11.67 7.97
C THR A 120 -7.16 -10.51 7.41
N ASN A 121 -6.27 -10.77 6.47
CA ASN A 121 -5.37 -9.78 5.91
C ASN A 121 -6.10 -8.76 5.02
N SER A 122 -6.56 -7.68 5.63
CA SER A 122 -7.33 -6.64 4.94
C SER A 122 -6.54 -5.95 3.82
N LEU A 123 -5.20 -5.80 3.99
CA LEU A 123 -4.35 -5.20 2.97
C LEU A 123 -4.30 -6.05 1.69
N THR A 124 -4.27 -7.38 1.84
CA THR A 124 -4.28 -8.29 0.69
C THR A 124 -5.64 -8.25 -0.03
N TYR A 125 -6.75 -8.26 0.71
CA TYR A 125 -8.07 -8.09 0.10
C TYR A 125 -8.16 -6.77 -0.66
N PHE A 126 -7.64 -5.67 -0.09
CA PHE A 126 -7.65 -4.37 -0.75
C PHE A 126 -6.87 -4.37 -2.07
N ASN A 127 -5.64 -4.89 -2.07
CA ASN A 127 -4.81 -4.95 -3.27
C ASN A 127 -5.42 -5.90 -4.33
N ARG A 128 -6.00 -7.03 -3.90
CA ARG A 128 -6.66 -7.96 -4.81
C ARG A 128 -7.92 -7.33 -5.42
N ALA A 129 -8.71 -6.60 -4.63
CA ALA A 129 -9.87 -5.84 -5.11
C ALA A 129 -9.49 -4.80 -6.16
N MET A 130 -8.42 -4.04 -5.90
CA MET A 130 -7.91 -3.07 -6.88
C MET A 130 -7.49 -3.75 -8.18
N LEU A 131 -6.77 -4.86 -8.11
CA LEU A 131 -6.36 -5.62 -9.29
C LEU A 131 -7.56 -6.18 -10.04
N ARG A 132 -8.56 -6.75 -9.33
CA ARG A 132 -9.81 -7.23 -9.92
C ARG A 132 -10.59 -6.11 -10.59
N THR A 133 -10.65 -4.94 -9.97
CA THR A 133 -11.25 -3.74 -10.59
C THR A 133 -10.54 -3.38 -11.89
N GLN A 134 -9.21 -3.39 -11.89
CA GLN A 134 -8.39 -3.06 -13.06
C GLN A 134 -8.62 -4.02 -14.25
N ILE A 135 -8.84 -5.30 -13.98
CA ILE A 135 -9.11 -6.31 -15.03
C ILE A 135 -10.59 -6.47 -15.34
N GLY A 136 -11.48 -5.66 -14.75
CA GLY A 136 -12.92 -5.68 -15.00
C GLY A 136 -13.70 -6.76 -14.24
N ASP A 137 -13.08 -7.46 -13.28
CA ASP A 137 -13.74 -8.45 -12.43
C ASP A 137 -14.43 -7.77 -11.24
N TYR A 138 -15.44 -6.97 -11.55
CA TYR A 138 -16.10 -6.07 -10.61
C TYR A 138 -16.83 -6.80 -9.48
N ASN A 139 -17.46 -7.93 -9.76
CA ASN A 139 -18.23 -8.67 -8.75
C ASN A 139 -17.32 -9.19 -7.64
N HIS A 140 -16.24 -9.86 -8.01
CA HIS A 140 -15.28 -10.34 -7.00
C HIS A 140 -14.47 -9.20 -6.36
N ALA A 141 -14.29 -8.06 -7.07
CA ALA A 141 -13.70 -6.88 -6.44
C ALA A 141 -14.57 -6.35 -5.30
N LEU A 142 -15.91 -6.31 -5.48
CA LEU A 142 -16.85 -5.90 -4.43
C LEU A 142 -16.79 -6.83 -3.23
N GLU A 143 -16.72 -8.16 -3.44
CA GLU A 143 -16.58 -9.13 -2.35
C GLU A 143 -15.31 -8.88 -1.51
N ASP A 144 -14.21 -8.57 -2.18
CA ASP A 144 -12.95 -8.24 -1.50
C ASP A 144 -13.04 -6.91 -0.76
N TYR A 145 -13.62 -5.86 -1.37
CA TYR A 145 -13.83 -4.59 -0.68
C TYR A 145 -14.77 -4.75 0.53
N ASP A 146 -15.77 -5.62 0.47
CA ASP A 146 -16.63 -5.93 1.62
C ASP A 146 -15.83 -6.55 2.77
N LYS A 147 -14.86 -7.44 2.46
CA LYS A 147 -13.94 -7.98 3.48
C LYS A 147 -13.07 -6.87 4.07
N VAL A 148 -12.55 -5.93 3.24
CA VAL A 148 -11.80 -4.79 3.77
C VAL A 148 -12.68 -3.92 4.68
N ALA A 149 -13.90 -3.61 4.28
CA ALA A 149 -14.83 -2.82 5.10
C ALA A 149 -15.17 -3.51 6.43
N LEU A 150 -15.24 -4.84 6.43
CA LEU A 150 -15.47 -5.63 7.65
C LEU A 150 -14.28 -5.59 8.61
N TYR A 151 -13.06 -5.82 8.10
CA TYR A 151 -11.85 -5.91 8.92
C TYR A 151 -11.24 -4.53 9.25
N SER A 152 -11.50 -3.53 8.42
CA SER A 152 -10.94 -2.18 8.52
C SER A 152 -11.99 -1.11 8.20
N PRO A 153 -13.03 -0.96 9.03
CA PRO A 153 -14.19 -0.11 8.74
C PRO A 153 -13.86 1.39 8.63
N ASN A 154 -12.72 1.82 9.15
CA ASN A 154 -12.26 3.20 9.06
C ASN A 154 -11.37 3.47 7.84
N ASN A 155 -11.23 2.50 6.93
CA ASN A 155 -10.47 2.68 5.70
C ASN A 155 -11.26 3.52 4.68
N VAL A 156 -10.89 4.79 4.56
CA VAL A 156 -11.52 5.72 3.60
C VAL A 156 -11.44 5.20 2.17
N LEU A 157 -10.29 4.61 1.80
CA LEU A 157 -10.03 4.17 0.43
C LEU A 157 -10.92 3.00 0.01
N VAL A 158 -11.34 2.14 0.95
CA VAL A 158 -12.24 1.04 0.59
C VAL A 158 -13.60 1.58 0.10
N TYR A 159 -14.18 2.53 0.81
CA TYR A 159 -15.46 3.12 0.40
C TYR A 159 -15.31 3.89 -0.90
N TYR A 160 -14.24 4.64 -1.04
CA TYR A 160 -13.99 5.41 -2.25
C TYR A 160 -13.82 4.51 -3.50
N ASN A 161 -13.00 3.46 -3.42
CA ASN A 161 -12.77 2.57 -4.55
C ASN A 161 -14.00 1.67 -4.82
N ARG A 162 -14.67 1.18 -3.78
CA ARG A 162 -15.91 0.39 -3.93
C ARG A 162 -17.01 1.22 -4.57
N ALA A 163 -17.13 2.51 -4.21
CA ALA A 163 -18.03 3.44 -4.88
C ALA A 163 -17.74 3.55 -6.38
N GLY A 164 -16.48 3.60 -6.77
CA GLY A 164 -16.07 3.57 -8.18
C GLY A 164 -16.54 2.31 -8.90
N VAL A 165 -16.42 1.15 -8.26
CA VAL A 165 -16.90 -0.13 -8.83
C VAL A 165 -18.43 -0.14 -8.95
N TYR A 166 -19.16 0.30 -7.94
CA TYR A 166 -20.63 0.44 -8.03
C TYR A 166 -21.06 1.37 -9.17
N ALA A 167 -20.35 2.49 -9.34
CA ALA A 167 -20.63 3.41 -10.43
C ALA A 167 -20.38 2.76 -11.82
N GLN A 168 -19.35 1.95 -11.98
CA GLN A 168 -19.09 1.19 -13.22
C GLN A 168 -20.18 0.15 -13.51
N LEU A 169 -20.74 -0.45 -12.48
CA LEU A 169 -21.87 -1.39 -12.58
C LEU A 169 -23.24 -0.71 -12.78
N GLY A 170 -23.29 0.63 -12.72
CA GLY A 170 -24.56 1.37 -12.80
C GLY A 170 -25.36 1.40 -11.50
N GLU A 171 -24.80 0.93 -10.39
CA GLU A 171 -25.42 0.93 -9.06
C GLU A 171 -25.20 2.29 -8.38
N ILE A 172 -25.84 3.33 -8.96
CA ILE A 172 -25.52 4.74 -8.67
C ILE A 172 -25.81 5.11 -7.22
N GLU A 173 -26.91 4.65 -6.64
CA GLU A 173 -27.30 4.92 -5.26
C GLU A 173 -26.25 4.37 -4.28
N ARG A 174 -25.80 3.11 -4.47
CA ARG A 174 -24.78 2.49 -3.64
C ARG A 174 -23.43 3.21 -3.75
N ALA A 175 -23.09 3.68 -4.95
CA ALA A 175 -21.90 4.48 -5.15
C ALA A 175 -21.96 5.82 -4.38
N VAL A 176 -23.11 6.49 -4.37
CA VAL A 176 -23.32 7.74 -3.60
C VAL A 176 -23.22 7.49 -2.10
N GLU A 177 -23.76 6.37 -1.59
CA GLU A 177 -23.65 5.97 -0.18
C GLU A 177 -22.20 5.76 0.24
N ASP A 178 -21.42 5.05 -0.58
CA ASP A 178 -20.02 4.77 -0.31
C ASP A 178 -19.14 6.03 -0.41
N TYR A 179 -19.32 6.89 -1.41
CA TYR A 179 -18.65 8.20 -1.43
C TYR A 179 -19.02 9.05 -0.21
N THR A 180 -20.27 8.96 0.25
CA THR A 180 -20.70 9.65 1.48
C THR A 180 -19.99 9.10 2.70
N SER A 181 -19.79 7.79 2.78
CA SER A 181 -19.04 7.15 3.85
C SER A 181 -17.55 7.56 3.83
N ALA A 182 -16.93 7.61 2.64
CA ALA A 182 -15.57 8.11 2.47
C ALA A 182 -15.42 9.57 2.95
N ILE A 183 -16.39 10.43 2.58
CA ILE A 183 -16.44 11.84 2.99
C ILE A 183 -16.61 11.98 4.50
N LYS A 184 -17.46 11.17 5.13
CA LYS A 184 -17.63 11.17 6.60
C LYS A 184 -16.34 10.84 7.33
N LEU A 185 -15.59 9.85 6.82
CA LEU A 185 -14.31 9.44 7.39
C LEU A 185 -13.19 10.46 7.13
N TYR A 186 -13.19 11.08 5.95
CA TYR A 186 -12.23 12.09 5.57
C TYR A 186 -12.88 13.28 4.84
N PRO A 187 -13.33 14.32 5.58
CA PRO A 187 -14.04 15.46 5.02
C PRO A 187 -13.25 16.33 4.04
N ASP A 188 -11.94 16.18 3.97
CA ASP A 188 -11.07 16.91 3.03
C ASP A 188 -10.85 16.18 1.70
N PHE A 189 -11.50 15.03 1.49
CA PHE A 189 -11.31 14.22 0.29
C PHE A 189 -12.05 14.80 -0.92
N ALA A 190 -11.46 15.81 -1.55
CA ALA A 190 -12.05 16.55 -2.67
C ALA A 190 -12.58 15.64 -3.80
N ASN A 191 -11.82 14.58 -4.16
CA ASN A 191 -12.22 13.67 -5.23
C ASN A 191 -13.54 12.93 -4.91
N ALA A 192 -13.77 12.56 -3.65
CA ALA A 192 -15.03 11.90 -3.27
C ALA A 192 -16.24 12.82 -3.48
N TYR A 193 -16.11 14.12 -3.21
CA TYR A 193 -17.15 15.10 -3.54
C TYR A 193 -17.37 15.24 -5.06
N ILE A 194 -16.27 15.29 -5.85
CA ILE A 194 -16.36 15.39 -7.31
C ILE A 194 -17.18 14.23 -7.89
N TYR A 195 -16.82 13.00 -7.52
CA TYR A 195 -17.49 11.82 -8.06
C TYR A 195 -18.91 11.68 -7.52
N ARG A 196 -19.15 11.94 -6.23
CA ARG A 196 -20.51 11.94 -5.67
C ARG A 196 -21.40 12.98 -6.36
N GLY A 197 -20.89 14.17 -6.60
CA GLY A 197 -21.62 15.22 -7.30
C GLY A 197 -22.00 14.82 -8.73
N ARG A 198 -21.11 14.16 -9.48
CA ARG A 198 -21.43 13.62 -10.81
C ARG A 198 -22.56 12.58 -10.75
N LEU A 199 -22.52 11.68 -9.77
CA LEU A 199 -23.56 10.65 -9.60
C LEU A 199 -24.90 11.25 -9.17
N ARG A 200 -24.91 12.30 -8.33
CA ARG A 200 -26.10 13.03 -7.95
C ARG A 200 -26.79 13.69 -9.15
N GLU A 201 -26.04 14.18 -10.15
CA GLU A 201 -26.62 14.67 -11.40
C GLU A 201 -27.41 13.56 -12.11
N LEU A 202 -26.89 12.34 -12.16
CA LEU A 202 -27.61 11.19 -12.74
C LEU A 202 -28.87 10.83 -11.95
N LEU A 203 -28.85 11.01 -10.63
CA LEU A 203 -30.00 10.80 -9.75
C LEU A 203 -31.00 11.98 -9.75
N ARG A 204 -30.81 12.97 -10.62
CA ARG A 204 -31.64 14.19 -10.69
C ARG A 204 -31.65 15.02 -9.39
N ASP A 205 -30.52 15.04 -8.68
CA ASP A 205 -30.21 15.90 -7.53
C ASP A 205 -29.22 17.02 -7.94
N PRO A 206 -29.63 18.02 -8.73
CA PRO A 206 -28.74 19.08 -9.18
C PRO A 206 -28.28 19.99 -8.05
N GLN A 207 -29.06 20.11 -6.99
CA GLN A 207 -28.72 20.93 -5.84
C GLN A 207 -27.56 20.29 -5.06
N GLY A 208 -27.67 19.00 -4.70
CA GLY A 208 -26.60 18.28 -4.03
C GLY A 208 -25.35 18.17 -4.89
N ALA A 209 -25.49 18.02 -6.21
CA ALA A 209 -24.37 18.02 -7.14
C ALA A 209 -23.62 19.37 -7.16
N LYS A 210 -24.34 20.49 -7.13
CA LYS A 210 -23.77 21.84 -7.05
C LYS A 210 -23.02 22.08 -5.74
N GLU A 211 -23.62 21.63 -4.63
CA GLU A 211 -23.00 21.72 -3.30
C GLU A 211 -21.70 20.93 -3.24
N ASP A 212 -21.69 19.68 -3.68
CA ASP A 212 -20.50 18.84 -3.74
C ASP A 212 -19.40 19.47 -4.60
N ARG A 213 -19.76 20.02 -5.75
CA ARG A 213 -18.81 20.70 -6.65
C ARG A 213 -18.17 21.93 -5.99
N SER A 214 -18.99 22.73 -5.29
CA SER A 214 -18.52 23.91 -4.56
C SER A 214 -17.55 23.52 -3.42
N ILE A 215 -17.89 22.47 -2.65
CA ILE A 215 -17.04 21.97 -1.59
C ILE A 215 -15.70 21.45 -2.17
N ALA A 216 -15.75 20.65 -3.22
CA ALA A 216 -14.55 20.13 -3.87
C ALA A 216 -13.61 21.25 -4.34
N GLN A 217 -14.16 22.27 -5.01
CA GLN A 217 -13.36 23.42 -5.47
C GLN A 217 -12.69 24.15 -4.30
N ARG A 218 -13.41 24.37 -3.21
CA ARG A 218 -12.84 24.99 -2.00
C ARG A 218 -11.73 24.13 -1.42
N LYS A 219 -11.92 22.80 -1.27
CA LYS A 219 -10.90 21.90 -0.74
C LYS A 219 -9.64 21.85 -1.61
N ILE A 220 -9.80 21.86 -2.93
CA ILE A 220 -8.68 21.94 -3.86
C ILE A 220 -7.93 23.27 -3.72
N ALA A 221 -8.67 24.39 -3.59
CA ALA A 221 -8.05 25.70 -3.41
C ALA A 221 -7.29 25.79 -2.07
N GLU A 222 -7.87 25.30 -0.98
CA GLU A 222 -7.23 25.21 0.33
C GLU A 222 -5.94 24.37 0.26
N TYR A 223 -5.99 23.22 -0.39
CA TYR A 223 -4.81 22.37 -0.59
C TYR A 223 -3.71 23.08 -1.37
N ARG A 224 -4.06 23.73 -2.50
CA ARG A 224 -3.10 24.48 -3.32
C ARG A 224 -2.49 25.68 -2.57
N SER A 225 -3.26 26.38 -1.74
CA SER A 225 -2.72 27.48 -0.92
C SER A 225 -1.71 26.99 0.10
N ARG A 226 -1.97 25.81 0.70
CA ARG A 226 -1.04 25.16 1.65
C ARG A 226 0.23 24.66 0.99
N LEU A 227 0.17 24.19 -0.26
CA LEU A 227 1.36 23.79 -1.04
C LEU A 227 2.34 24.95 -1.30
N ASN A 228 1.81 26.17 -1.42
CA ASN A 228 2.60 27.38 -1.64
C ASN A 228 3.15 27.99 -0.34
N ASP A 229 2.77 27.46 0.82
CA ASP A 229 3.29 27.87 2.11
C ASP A 229 4.57 27.08 2.41
N SER A 230 5.71 27.76 2.42
CA SER A 230 7.03 27.15 2.69
C SER A 230 7.16 26.55 4.09
N THR A 231 6.24 26.88 5.00
CA THR A 231 6.18 26.32 6.35
C THR A 231 5.35 25.03 6.40
N TYR A 232 4.61 24.71 5.34
CA TYR A 232 3.75 23.55 5.26
C TYR A 232 4.50 22.34 4.72
N SER A 233 4.68 21.33 5.56
CA SER A 233 5.22 20.05 5.13
C SER A 233 4.10 19.26 4.46
N ILE A 234 4.17 19.09 3.14
CA ILE A 234 3.27 18.27 2.31
C ILE A 234 3.12 16.83 2.88
N TYR A 235 4.19 16.35 3.54
CA TYR A 235 4.24 15.01 4.12
C TYR A 235 3.48 14.88 5.45
N ALA A 236 3.13 15.99 6.09
CA ALA A 236 2.58 15.93 7.45
C ALA A 236 1.10 15.56 7.48
N ASP A 237 0.32 15.85 6.43
CA ASP A 237 -1.14 15.82 6.54
C ASP A 237 -1.86 14.81 5.63
N THR A 238 -1.42 14.60 4.40
CA THR A 238 -2.12 13.70 3.45
C THR A 238 -1.48 12.33 3.36
N THR A 239 -0.18 12.25 3.17
CA THR A 239 0.54 10.99 3.00
C THR A 239 0.60 10.17 4.29
N GLN A 240 0.81 10.78 5.44
CA GLN A 240 0.84 10.04 6.70
C GLN A 240 -0.53 9.46 7.10
N ARG A 241 -1.63 10.12 6.74
CA ARG A 241 -2.98 9.58 6.96
C ARG A 241 -3.31 8.47 5.99
N PHE A 242 -2.98 8.62 4.70
CA PHE A 242 -3.18 7.55 3.71
C PHE A 242 -2.23 6.38 3.92
N ASP A 243 -0.99 6.62 4.31
CA ASP A 243 -0.04 5.58 4.71
C ASP A 243 -0.55 4.75 5.89
N ARG A 244 -1.12 5.43 6.91
CA ARG A 244 -1.79 4.72 8.02
C ARG A 244 -3.00 3.94 7.55
N LEU A 245 -3.72 4.43 6.54
CA LEU A 245 -4.88 3.75 5.98
C LEU A 245 -4.50 2.53 5.13
N LEU A 246 -3.31 2.51 4.53
CA LEU A 246 -2.75 1.36 3.80
C LEU A 246 -2.03 0.37 4.74
N SER A 247 -1.61 0.81 5.93
CA SER A 247 -0.88 0.00 6.93
C SER A 247 -1.80 -0.60 8.00
N PHE A 248 -2.94 -1.15 7.60
CA PHE A 248 -3.97 -1.57 8.54
C PHE A 248 -3.65 -2.78 9.36
N ASP A 249 -2.77 -3.61 8.90
CA ASP A 249 -2.47 -4.83 9.61
C ASP A 249 -1.27 -4.61 10.51
N SER A 250 -1.50 -4.59 11.82
CA SER A 250 -0.43 -4.46 12.82
C SER A 250 0.65 -5.55 12.68
N LYS A 251 0.31 -6.68 12.07
CA LYS A 251 1.27 -7.74 11.73
C LYS A 251 2.27 -7.30 10.67
N PHE A 252 1.91 -6.36 9.80
CA PHE A 252 2.77 -5.78 8.77
C PHE A 252 3.33 -4.43 9.17
N ALA A 253 2.72 -3.71 10.12
CA ALA A 253 3.14 -2.39 10.59
C ALA A 253 4.47 -2.42 11.38
N GLY A 254 4.94 -3.59 11.77
CA GLY A 254 6.18 -3.78 12.54
C GLY A 254 7.48 -3.53 11.78
N GLY A 255 7.47 -3.07 10.55
CA GLY A 255 8.71 -2.74 9.86
C GLY A 255 8.53 -2.38 8.40
N SER A 256 8.91 -1.22 8.03
CA SER A 256 9.25 -0.71 6.68
C SER A 256 8.36 -1.11 5.49
N PHE A 257 7.27 -1.85 5.70
CA PHE A 257 6.34 -2.26 4.65
C PHE A 257 5.65 -1.06 4.02
N ASP A 258 5.34 -0.04 4.82
CA ASP A 258 4.71 1.21 4.38
C ASP A 258 5.53 1.99 3.34
N ARG A 259 6.82 1.65 3.18
CA ARG A 259 7.72 2.29 2.22
C ARG A 259 8.02 1.46 0.99
N ILE A 260 7.79 0.16 1.05
CA ILE A 260 7.98 -0.76 -0.07
C ILE A 260 6.80 -0.69 -1.05
N THR A 261 5.63 -0.29 -0.57
CA THR A 261 4.40 -0.16 -1.36
C THR A 261 4.28 1.18 -2.09
N GLY A 262 5.39 1.78 -2.51
CA GLY A 262 5.34 2.80 -3.56
C GLY A 262 5.31 4.24 -3.12
N HIS A 263 5.79 4.55 -1.92
CA HIS A 263 5.99 5.93 -1.52
C HIS A 263 7.36 6.47 -1.92
N ASN A 264 7.71 6.35 -3.18
CA ASN A 264 8.50 7.39 -3.81
C ASN A 264 7.53 8.54 -4.06
N GLY A 265 7.73 9.64 -3.32
CA GLY A 265 6.94 10.86 -3.40
C GLY A 265 6.93 11.51 -4.78
N GLY A 266 6.45 10.79 -5.73
CA GLY A 266 5.95 11.31 -6.97
C GLY A 266 4.47 11.57 -6.74
N HIS A 267 4.07 12.80 -6.93
CA HIS A 267 2.71 13.20 -7.19
C HIS A 267 2.18 12.52 -8.47
N GLU A 268 2.15 11.22 -8.49
CA GLU A 268 1.18 10.56 -9.33
C GLU A 268 -0.11 10.59 -8.51
N GLU A 269 -0.97 11.54 -8.91
CA GLU A 269 -2.39 11.44 -8.71
C GLU A 269 -2.73 9.95 -8.68
N MET A 270 -3.41 9.49 -7.61
CA MET A 270 -4.14 8.24 -7.74
C MET A 270 -4.95 8.36 -9.02
N ARG A 271 -4.38 7.94 -10.13
CA ARG A 271 -5.09 7.77 -11.38
C ARG A 271 -6.05 6.64 -11.14
N LEU A 272 -7.17 7.04 -10.62
CA LEU A 272 -8.36 6.25 -10.77
C LEU A 272 -8.60 6.15 -12.26
N LEU A 273 -8.79 4.94 -12.66
CA LEU A 273 -9.14 4.58 -14.02
C LEU A 273 -10.16 5.56 -14.61
N PRO A 274 -10.03 5.83 -15.92
CA PRO A 274 -10.88 6.77 -16.63
C PRO A 274 -12.35 6.47 -16.50
#